data_36d292c16ebaf94f6e46fe4e73d59471
#
_entry.id   36d292c16ebaf94f6e46fe4e73d59471
#
_cell.length_a   1.000
_cell.length_b   1.000
_cell.length_c   1.000
_cell.angle_alpha   90.00
_cell.angle_beta   90.00
_cell.angle_gamma   90.00
#
_symmetry.space_group_name_H-M   'P 1'
#
loop_
_entity.id
_entity.type
_entity.pdbx_description
1 polymer ?
#
loop_
_entity_poly.entity_id
_entity_poly.type
_entity_poly.pdbx_seq_one_letter_code
_entity_poly.pdbx_strand_id
1 'polypeptide(L)'
;LVGTLDKAAMPDFSAVDSEIGVATLINPQYIASVKHNGGYTNVSFGDGENRYNIVDRNNAPSLDFHAPRLDKLVTEVAPTAVTAQGAVAGAYLDKERYPVFYRLGSGTQYIKDSNGQLTQMGDAYSWLTGGTVGSLSSYQNGEMISTSSGLVFDYKLNGAMPIYGEAGDSGSPLFAFDTVQNKWVLVGVLTAGNGAGGRGNNWAVIPLD
;
A
#
# COMPACT_ATOMS: atom_id res chain seq x y z
N LEU A 1 18.84 -4.89 21.43
CA LEU A 1 17.67 -5.71 21.16
C LEU A 1 16.79 -5.72 22.40
N VAL A 2 15.61 -5.15 22.33
CA VAL A 2 14.70 -5.06 23.48
C VAL A 2 13.64 -6.17 23.52
N GLY A 3 13.67 -7.09 22.55
CA GLY A 3 12.76 -8.24 22.46
C GLY A 3 12.60 -8.72 21.04
N THR A 4 11.88 -9.81 20.88
CA THR A 4 11.41 -10.30 19.58
C THR A 4 9.90 -10.19 19.53
N LEU A 5 9.37 -9.63 18.45
CA LEU A 5 7.94 -9.74 18.15
C LEU A 5 7.73 -11.01 17.33
N ASP A 6 6.70 -11.78 17.68
CA ASP A 6 6.25 -12.84 16.81
C ASP A 6 5.90 -12.23 15.45
N LYS A 7 6.48 -12.78 14.39
CA LYS A 7 6.28 -12.27 13.04
C LYS A 7 4.81 -12.41 12.68
N ALA A 8 4.11 -11.29 12.57
CA ALA A 8 2.78 -11.30 11.99
C ALA A 8 2.84 -11.86 10.56
N ALA A 9 1.81 -12.61 10.16
CA ALA A 9 1.69 -13.03 8.78
C ALA A 9 1.75 -11.79 7.87
N MET A 10 2.57 -11.85 6.83
CA MET A 10 2.82 -10.74 5.93
C MET A 10 2.44 -11.13 4.51
N PRO A 11 2.01 -10.17 3.66
CA PRO A 11 1.86 -10.39 2.24
C PRO A 11 3.19 -10.79 1.58
N ASP A 12 3.10 -11.43 0.42
CA ASP A 12 4.24 -11.53 -0.51
C ASP A 12 4.42 -10.19 -1.21
N PHE A 13 5.55 -9.53 -0.99
CA PHE A 13 5.86 -8.22 -1.56
C PHE A 13 6.60 -8.28 -2.90
N SER A 14 6.81 -9.46 -3.48
CA SER A 14 7.59 -9.61 -4.71
C SER A 14 7.00 -8.85 -5.91
N ALA A 15 5.68 -8.64 -5.90
CA ALA A 15 4.98 -7.88 -6.94
C ALA A 15 5.03 -6.35 -6.74
N VAL A 16 5.58 -5.86 -5.64
CA VAL A 16 5.74 -4.42 -5.39
C VAL A 16 7.03 -3.95 -6.06
N ASP A 17 6.98 -2.74 -6.66
CA ASP A 17 8.17 -2.10 -7.23
C ASP A 17 9.32 -2.09 -6.22
N SER A 18 10.40 -2.76 -6.59
CA SER A 18 11.54 -3.02 -5.70
C SER A 18 12.42 -1.80 -5.45
N GLU A 19 12.28 -0.74 -6.23
CA GLU A 19 13.10 0.46 -6.11
C GLU A 19 12.50 1.48 -5.16
N ILE A 20 11.26 1.91 -5.42
CA ILE A 20 10.61 2.98 -4.63
C ILE A 20 9.24 2.60 -4.07
N GLY A 21 8.74 1.40 -4.34
CA GLY A 21 7.52 0.86 -3.72
C GLY A 21 6.23 1.61 -4.03
N VAL A 22 6.16 2.36 -5.14
CA VAL A 22 5.02 3.21 -5.50
C VAL A 22 4.05 2.58 -6.48
N ALA A 23 4.30 1.34 -6.87
CA ALA A 23 3.46 0.60 -7.81
C ALA A 23 3.49 -0.89 -7.50
N THR A 24 2.43 -1.60 -7.85
CA THR A 24 2.30 -3.04 -7.60
C THR A 24 1.78 -3.73 -8.84
N LEU A 25 2.42 -4.84 -9.21
CA LEU A 25 2.03 -5.65 -10.35
C LEU A 25 0.69 -6.36 -10.07
N ILE A 26 -0.32 -6.09 -10.90
CA ILE A 26 -1.66 -6.66 -10.77
C ILE A 26 -2.02 -7.64 -11.91
N ASN A 27 -1.21 -7.64 -12.96
CA ASN A 27 -1.32 -8.48 -14.13
C ASN A 27 0.09 -8.60 -14.72
N PRO A 28 0.45 -9.62 -15.49
CA PRO A 28 1.82 -9.73 -16.02
C PRO A 28 2.36 -8.51 -16.78
N GLN A 29 1.50 -7.58 -17.21
CA GLN A 29 1.92 -6.39 -17.96
C GLN A 29 1.36 -5.07 -17.39
N TYR A 30 0.61 -5.11 -16.27
CA TYR A 30 -0.04 -3.93 -15.69
C TYR A 30 0.29 -3.78 -14.21
N ILE A 31 0.50 -2.52 -13.82
CA ILE A 31 0.72 -2.14 -12.42
C ILE A 31 -0.42 -1.24 -11.94
N ALA A 32 -0.59 -1.15 -10.63
CA ALA A 32 -1.52 -0.24 -9.97
C ALA A 32 -0.77 0.82 -9.18
N SER A 33 -1.13 2.08 -9.36
CA SER A 33 -0.58 3.22 -8.64
C SER A 33 -1.55 4.40 -8.67
N VAL A 34 -1.08 5.60 -8.32
CA VAL A 34 -1.88 6.82 -8.34
C VAL A 34 -1.45 7.72 -9.51
N LYS A 35 -2.42 8.36 -10.14
CA LYS A 35 -2.14 9.17 -11.34
C LYS A 35 -1.38 10.46 -11.05
N HIS A 36 -1.41 10.99 -9.82
CA HIS A 36 -0.61 12.16 -9.47
C HIS A 36 0.90 11.85 -9.43
N ASN A 37 1.30 10.59 -9.34
CA ASN A 37 2.68 10.13 -9.52
C ASN A 37 3.03 10.08 -11.01
N GLY A 38 3.15 11.23 -11.65
CA GLY A 38 3.49 11.32 -13.06
C GLY A 38 4.98 11.20 -13.36
N GLY A 39 5.83 11.19 -12.33
CA GLY A 39 7.28 11.32 -12.51
C GLY A 39 8.05 10.01 -12.74
N TYR A 40 7.52 8.86 -12.32
CA TYR A 40 8.20 7.59 -12.55
C TYR A 40 7.94 7.08 -13.98
N THR A 41 8.97 6.53 -14.61
CA THR A 41 8.92 6.08 -16.00
C THR A 41 9.15 4.60 -16.18
N ASN A 42 9.64 3.94 -15.13
CA ASN A 42 9.91 2.50 -15.12
C ASN A 42 9.72 1.93 -13.71
N VAL A 43 9.60 0.62 -13.65
CA VAL A 43 9.52 -0.15 -12.41
C VAL A 43 10.41 -1.39 -12.52
N SER A 44 10.75 -1.97 -11.37
CA SER A 44 11.47 -3.24 -11.26
C SER A 44 10.86 -4.10 -10.15
N PHE A 45 11.15 -5.39 -10.19
CA PHE A 45 10.60 -6.35 -9.23
C PHE A 45 11.69 -7.34 -8.78
N GLY A 46 11.47 -7.98 -7.62
CA GLY A 46 12.40 -8.94 -7.09
C GLY A 46 13.75 -8.32 -6.77
N ASP A 47 14.81 -8.79 -7.42
CA ASP A 47 16.17 -8.28 -7.24
C ASP A 47 16.45 -6.95 -7.96
N GLY A 48 15.52 -6.46 -8.78
CA GLY A 48 15.64 -5.21 -9.51
C GLY A 48 16.51 -5.28 -10.77
N GLU A 49 16.91 -6.46 -11.21
CA GLU A 49 17.78 -6.61 -12.40
C GLU A 49 17.08 -6.21 -13.70
N ASN A 50 15.77 -6.48 -13.80
CA ASN A 50 14.99 -6.16 -14.98
C ASN A 50 14.18 -4.89 -14.75
N ARG A 51 14.26 -3.95 -15.71
CA ARG A 51 13.46 -2.73 -15.72
C ARG A 51 12.38 -2.81 -16.78
N TYR A 52 11.21 -2.33 -16.42
CA TYR A 52 10.02 -2.31 -17.26
C TYR A 52 9.60 -0.87 -17.45
N ASN A 53 9.54 -0.41 -18.70
CA ASN A 53 9.15 0.95 -19.01
C ASN A 53 7.63 1.08 -19.10
N ILE A 54 7.12 2.21 -18.65
CA ILE A 54 5.70 2.54 -18.77
C ILE A 54 5.45 3.07 -20.18
N VAL A 55 4.52 2.44 -20.89
CA VAL A 55 4.17 2.82 -22.27
C VAL A 55 2.78 3.43 -22.40
N ASP A 56 1.92 3.23 -21.41
CA ASP A 56 0.58 3.81 -21.34
C ASP A 56 0.18 3.91 -19.87
N ARG A 57 -0.28 5.08 -19.45
CA ARG A 57 -0.58 5.30 -18.03
C ARG A 57 -1.98 4.86 -17.62
N ASN A 58 -2.93 4.80 -18.53
CA ASN A 58 -4.30 4.39 -18.24
C ASN A 58 -4.91 5.12 -17.03
N ASN A 59 -4.84 6.44 -17.03
CA ASN A 59 -5.34 7.25 -15.93
C ASN A 59 -6.85 7.12 -15.78
N ALA A 60 -7.33 6.85 -14.57
CA ALA A 60 -8.76 6.90 -14.28
C ALA A 60 -9.31 8.32 -14.45
N PRO A 61 -10.54 8.49 -14.95
CA PRO A 61 -11.08 9.82 -15.26
C PRO A 61 -11.31 10.68 -14.01
N SER A 62 -11.78 10.12 -12.92
CA SER A 62 -12.15 10.86 -11.70
C SER A 62 -11.38 10.45 -10.45
N LEU A 63 -10.97 9.19 -10.36
CA LEU A 63 -10.25 8.66 -9.22
C LEU A 63 -8.74 8.92 -9.38
N ASP A 64 -8.03 9.22 -8.29
CA ASP A 64 -6.57 9.29 -8.29
C ASP A 64 -5.96 7.89 -8.33
N PHE A 65 -6.14 7.24 -9.46
CA PHE A 65 -5.70 5.89 -9.75
C PHE A 65 -5.27 5.78 -11.21
N HIS A 66 -4.25 4.98 -11.46
CA HIS A 66 -3.90 4.55 -12.80
C HIS A 66 -3.40 3.11 -12.80
N ALA A 67 -3.54 2.44 -13.93
CA ALA A 67 -3.04 1.09 -14.16
C ALA A 67 -2.12 1.08 -15.39
N PRO A 68 -0.89 1.59 -15.26
CA PRO A 68 0.04 1.67 -16.37
C PRO A 68 0.34 0.31 -16.99
N ARG A 69 0.43 0.30 -18.32
CA ARG A 69 0.91 -0.84 -19.09
C ARG A 69 2.43 -0.78 -19.23
N LEU A 70 3.08 -1.91 -19.04
CA LEU A 70 4.51 -2.07 -19.21
C LEU A 70 4.88 -2.45 -20.64
N ASP A 71 6.10 -2.16 -21.05
CA ASP A 71 6.61 -2.42 -22.40
C ASP A 71 6.78 -3.90 -22.72
N LYS A 72 6.85 -4.76 -21.70
CA LYS A 72 7.00 -6.21 -21.82
C LYS A 72 6.37 -6.93 -20.65
N LEU A 73 6.15 -8.23 -20.78
CA LEU A 73 5.61 -9.07 -19.71
C LEU A 73 6.64 -9.27 -18.59
N VAL A 74 6.17 -9.17 -17.36
CA VAL A 74 6.94 -9.53 -16.16
C VAL A 74 6.82 -11.04 -15.94
N THR A 75 7.96 -11.71 -15.85
CA THR A 75 8.02 -13.16 -15.73
C THR A 75 8.71 -13.66 -14.46
N GLU A 76 9.50 -12.81 -13.80
CA GLU A 76 10.26 -13.18 -12.61
C GLU A 76 9.46 -13.18 -11.31
N VAL A 77 8.31 -12.49 -11.29
CA VAL A 77 7.41 -12.45 -10.12
C VAL A 77 5.96 -12.68 -10.57
N ALA A 78 5.15 -13.24 -9.67
CA ALA A 78 3.71 -13.37 -9.90
C ALA A 78 3.00 -12.06 -9.56
N PRO A 79 1.98 -11.66 -10.34
CA PRO A 79 1.12 -10.54 -9.98
C PRO A 79 0.44 -10.78 -8.62
N THR A 80 0.22 -9.71 -7.89
CA THR A 80 -0.58 -9.74 -6.66
C THR A 80 -2.06 -10.02 -6.99
N ALA A 81 -2.71 -10.79 -6.13
CA ALA A 81 -4.15 -11.04 -6.26
C ALA A 81 -4.94 -9.75 -6.00
N VAL A 82 -5.93 -9.49 -6.82
CA VAL A 82 -6.92 -8.41 -6.66
C VAL A 82 -8.31 -9.00 -6.48
N THR A 83 -9.27 -8.19 -6.02
CA THR A 83 -10.62 -8.67 -5.72
C THR A 83 -11.70 -7.69 -6.16
N ALA A 84 -12.81 -8.21 -6.67
CA ALA A 84 -13.99 -7.43 -7.03
C ALA A 84 -14.76 -6.89 -5.82
N GLN A 85 -14.38 -7.24 -4.60
CA GLN A 85 -15.07 -6.81 -3.37
C GLN A 85 -15.00 -5.28 -3.17
N GLY A 86 -14.05 -4.60 -3.78
CA GLY A 86 -13.97 -3.14 -3.76
C GLY A 86 -15.23 -2.43 -4.26
N ALA A 87 -15.95 -3.04 -5.17
CA ALA A 87 -17.22 -2.52 -5.69
C ALA A 87 -18.42 -2.77 -4.78
N VAL A 88 -18.26 -3.55 -3.71
CA VAL A 88 -19.32 -3.88 -2.76
C VAL A 88 -19.29 -2.89 -1.59
N ALA A 89 -20.38 -2.21 -1.34
CA ALA A 89 -20.45 -1.22 -0.26
C ALA A 89 -20.10 -1.82 1.10
N GLY A 90 -19.10 -1.22 1.76
CA GLY A 90 -18.67 -1.62 3.09
C GLY A 90 -17.94 -2.97 3.18
N ALA A 91 -17.58 -3.60 2.06
CA ALA A 91 -16.98 -4.94 2.08
C ALA A 91 -15.75 -5.05 2.97
N TYR A 92 -14.82 -4.09 2.89
CA TYR A 92 -13.58 -4.12 3.67
C TYR A 92 -13.76 -3.69 5.14
N LEU A 93 -14.96 -3.27 5.55
CA LEU A 93 -15.30 -3.01 6.95
C LEU A 93 -15.64 -4.30 7.71
N ASP A 94 -15.87 -5.41 7.02
CA ASP A 94 -16.10 -6.73 7.60
C ASP A 94 -14.79 -7.27 8.20
N LYS A 95 -14.65 -7.14 9.52
CA LYS A 95 -13.45 -7.55 10.26
C LYS A 95 -13.30 -9.06 10.40
N GLU A 96 -14.36 -9.84 10.20
CA GLU A 96 -14.26 -11.31 10.19
C GLU A 96 -13.62 -11.77 8.89
N ARG A 97 -13.99 -11.15 7.77
CA ARG A 97 -13.40 -11.47 6.47
C ARG A 97 -12.03 -10.83 6.28
N TYR A 98 -11.87 -9.56 6.67
CA TYR A 98 -10.64 -8.78 6.51
C TYR A 98 -10.12 -8.30 7.88
N PRO A 99 -9.54 -9.20 8.70
CA PRO A 99 -9.16 -8.87 10.08
C PRO A 99 -7.88 -8.03 10.16
N VAL A 100 -7.03 -8.04 9.15
CA VAL A 100 -5.76 -7.34 9.17
C VAL A 100 -5.44 -6.73 7.81
N PHE A 101 -4.91 -5.49 7.87
CA PHE A 101 -4.40 -4.76 6.72
C PHE A 101 -2.90 -4.56 6.88
N TYR A 102 -2.19 -4.54 5.76
CA TYR A 102 -0.76 -4.35 5.73
C TYR A 102 -0.37 -3.40 4.60
N ARG A 103 0.60 -2.51 4.84
CA ARG A 103 1.13 -1.64 3.81
C ARG A 103 2.64 -1.81 3.67
N LEU A 104 3.15 -1.48 2.49
CA LEU A 104 4.58 -1.36 2.20
C LEU A 104 4.79 -0.04 1.46
N GLY A 105 5.89 0.65 1.73
CA GLY A 105 6.24 1.87 1.02
C GLY A 105 7.62 2.37 1.39
N SER A 106 8.08 3.41 0.71
CA SER A 106 9.40 4.01 0.90
C SER A 106 9.33 5.52 1.17
N GLY A 107 8.22 5.98 1.77
CA GLY A 107 8.04 7.38 2.13
C GLY A 107 9.04 7.86 3.19
N THR A 108 9.00 9.14 3.46
CA THR A 108 9.82 9.79 4.48
C THR A 108 9.62 9.12 5.83
N GLN A 109 10.72 8.84 6.52
CA GLN A 109 10.70 8.14 7.80
C GLN A 109 10.97 9.09 8.97
N TYR A 110 10.20 8.91 10.05
CA TYR A 110 10.31 9.71 11.26
C TYR A 110 10.43 8.81 12.50
N ILE A 111 11.20 9.27 13.47
CA ILE A 111 11.12 8.81 14.86
C ILE A 111 10.29 9.80 15.67
N LYS A 112 9.44 9.28 16.53
CA LYS A 112 8.72 10.05 17.53
C LYS A 112 9.33 9.79 18.91
N ASP A 113 9.77 10.86 19.58
CA ASP A 113 10.32 10.75 20.92
C ASP A 113 9.22 10.64 21.99
N SER A 114 9.63 10.48 23.26
CA SER A 114 8.71 10.39 24.42
C SER A 114 7.85 11.63 24.62
N ASN A 115 8.28 12.78 24.12
CA ASN A 115 7.54 14.04 24.18
C ASN A 115 6.62 14.26 22.99
N GLY A 116 6.57 13.29 22.07
CA GLY A 116 5.78 13.37 20.85
C GLY A 116 6.41 14.20 19.74
N GLN A 117 7.68 14.59 19.89
CA GLN A 117 8.42 15.32 18.87
C GLN A 117 8.87 14.38 17.75
N LEU A 118 8.66 14.78 16.51
CA LEU A 118 9.11 14.05 15.34
C LEU A 118 10.50 14.49 14.91
N THR A 119 11.34 13.51 14.61
CA THR A 119 12.65 13.71 13.99
C THR A 119 12.71 12.87 12.72
N GLN A 120 13.04 13.49 11.60
CA GLN A 120 13.21 12.78 10.34
C GLN A 120 14.45 11.90 10.41
N MET A 121 14.29 10.62 10.09
CA MET A 121 15.38 9.63 10.07
C MET A 121 15.89 9.34 8.67
N GLY A 122 15.03 9.42 7.70
CA GLY A 122 15.36 9.07 6.33
C GLY A 122 14.49 9.79 5.34
N ASP A 123 15.07 10.11 4.19
CA ASP A 123 14.37 10.72 3.07
C ASP A 123 13.50 9.68 2.37
N ALA A 124 12.46 10.17 1.67
CA ALA A 124 11.66 9.32 0.80
C ALA A 124 12.54 8.56 -0.20
N TYR A 125 12.15 7.32 -0.49
CA TYR A 125 12.81 6.41 -1.41
C TYR A 125 14.16 5.85 -0.96
N SER A 126 14.52 6.03 0.30
CA SER A 126 15.75 5.45 0.87
C SER A 126 15.57 4.00 1.31
N TRP A 127 14.41 3.67 1.87
CA TRP A 127 14.13 2.36 2.47
C TRP A 127 12.70 1.92 2.19
N LEU A 128 12.52 0.66 1.82
CA LEU A 128 11.19 0.02 1.81
C LEU A 128 10.87 -0.50 3.21
N THR A 129 9.75 -0.04 3.76
CA THR A 129 9.28 -0.45 5.08
C THR A 129 7.82 -0.90 5.01
N GLY A 130 7.48 -1.89 5.79
CA GLY A 130 6.14 -2.44 5.87
C GLY A 130 5.63 -2.55 7.29
N GLY A 131 4.33 -2.62 7.44
CA GLY A 131 3.70 -2.79 8.73
C GLY A 131 2.18 -2.83 8.63
N THR A 132 1.55 -3.08 9.77
CA THR A 132 0.10 -3.14 9.91
C THR A 132 -0.51 -1.74 9.91
N VAL A 133 -1.68 -1.62 9.33
CA VAL A 133 -2.46 -0.39 9.29
C VAL A 133 -3.64 -0.52 10.23
N GLY A 134 -3.94 0.54 10.95
CA GLY A 134 -5.09 0.59 11.85
C GLY A 134 -6.43 0.41 11.13
N SER A 135 -7.48 0.38 11.90
CA SER A 135 -8.82 0.10 11.38
C SER A 135 -9.26 1.06 10.29
N LEU A 136 -10.09 0.59 9.39
CA LEU A 136 -10.79 1.44 8.44
C LEU A 136 -11.72 2.39 9.19
N SER A 137 -11.65 3.69 8.89
CA SER A 137 -12.51 4.71 9.46
C SER A 137 -13.69 5.05 8.56
N SER A 138 -13.54 4.87 7.25
CA SER A 138 -14.64 5.03 6.30
C SER A 138 -14.38 4.27 5.01
N TYR A 139 -15.42 4.00 4.26
CA TYR A 139 -15.35 3.33 2.98
C TYR A 139 -16.42 3.88 2.03
N GLN A 140 -15.93 4.47 0.93
CA GLN A 140 -16.81 4.92 -0.16
C GLN A 140 -16.79 3.84 -1.24
N ASN A 141 -17.96 3.35 -1.57
CA ASN A 141 -18.15 2.24 -2.48
C ASN A 141 -17.42 2.46 -3.82
N GLY A 142 -16.47 1.54 -4.14
CA GLY A 142 -15.73 1.53 -5.40
C GLY A 142 -14.73 2.67 -5.59
N GLU A 143 -14.52 3.55 -4.59
CA GLU A 143 -13.70 4.75 -4.77
C GLU A 143 -12.59 4.88 -3.73
N MET A 144 -12.93 5.09 -2.46
CA MET A 144 -11.97 5.48 -1.44
C MET A 144 -12.16 4.70 -0.14
N ILE A 145 -11.03 4.35 0.47
CA ILE A 145 -10.93 3.87 1.85
C ILE A 145 -10.15 4.91 2.64
N SER A 146 -10.60 5.19 3.86
CA SER A 146 -9.79 5.94 4.83
C SER A 146 -9.42 5.03 6.00
N THR A 147 -8.15 5.10 6.40
CA THR A 147 -7.65 4.40 7.56
C THR A 147 -7.22 5.40 8.62
N SER A 148 -7.41 5.05 9.88
CA SER A 148 -6.92 5.83 11.00
C SER A 148 -6.17 4.91 11.96
N SER A 149 -4.95 5.27 12.27
CA SER A 149 -4.13 4.48 13.18
C SER A 149 -4.34 4.83 14.66
N GLY A 150 -5.21 5.79 14.98
CA GLY A 150 -5.37 6.22 16.36
C GLY A 150 -4.03 6.64 16.95
N LEU A 151 -3.59 5.97 18.00
CA LEU A 151 -2.21 6.03 18.48
C LEU A 151 -1.40 4.97 17.73
N VAL A 152 -0.37 5.37 17.00
CA VAL A 152 0.46 4.48 16.17
C VAL A 152 0.99 3.28 16.96
N PHE A 153 1.28 3.45 18.26
CA PHE A 153 1.83 2.40 19.11
C PHE A 153 0.78 1.58 19.86
N ASP A 154 -0.49 1.68 19.52
CA ASP A 154 -1.51 0.81 20.09
C ASP A 154 -1.57 -0.50 19.32
N TYR A 155 -0.80 -1.47 19.77
CA TYR A 155 -0.70 -2.79 19.16
C TYR A 155 -2.02 -3.58 19.19
N LYS A 156 -2.92 -3.26 20.11
CA LYS A 156 -4.24 -3.93 20.18
C LYS A 156 -5.16 -3.49 19.08
N LEU A 157 -5.08 -2.22 18.70
CA LEU A 157 -5.92 -1.65 17.64
C LEU A 157 -5.29 -1.77 16.26
N ASN A 158 -3.97 -1.63 16.17
CA ASN A 158 -3.26 -1.41 14.91
C ASN A 158 -2.43 -2.61 14.47
N GLY A 159 -2.43 -3.71 15.22
CA GLY A 159 -1.65 -4.90 14.90
C GLY A 159 -0.21 -4.85 15.42
N ALA A 160 0.57 -5.88 15.10
CA ALA A 160 1.88 -6.11 15.71
C ALA A 160 2.97 -5.12 15.27
N MET A 161 2.82 -4.49 14.11
CA MET A 161 3.81 -3.55 13.56
C MET A 161 3.10 -2.33 12.97
N PRO A 162 2.47 -1.48 13.81
CA PRO A 162 1.65 -0.38 13.32
C PRO A 162 2.48 0.70 12.62
N ILE A 163 2.09 1.01 11.40
CA ILE A 163 2.67 2.12 10.61
C ILE A 163 1.58 2.85 9.82
N TYR A 164 1.89 4.03 9.33
CA TYR A 164 1.06 4.76 8.39
C TYR A 164 1.92 5.42 7.30
N GLY A 165 1.29 5.81 6.18
CA GLY A 165 1.98 6.41 5.05
C GLY A 165 2.33 7.86 5.27
N GLU A 166 3.45 8.27 4.73
CA GLU A 166 3.99 9.62 4.74
C GLU A 166 4.29 10.11 3.33
N ALA A 167 4.79 11.33 3.19
CA ALA A 167 5.19 11.87 1.90
C ALA A 167 6.19 10.95 1.20
N GLY A 168 5.95 10.68 -0.09
CA GLY A 168 6.70 9.72 -0.89
C GLY A 168 6.08 8.33 -0.95
N ASP A 169 5.07 8.03 -0.14
CA ASP A 169 4.34 6.77 -0.17
C ASP A 169 3.20 6.73 -1.20
N SER A 170 2.95 7.82 -1.93
CA SER A 170 1.89 7.88 -2.95
C SER A 170 2.00 6.73 -3.95
N GLY A 171 0.90 6.01 -4.14
CA GLY A 171 0.84 4.83 -5.01
C GLY A 171 1.25 3.53 -4.35
N SER A 172 1.77 3.55 -3.12
CA SER A 172 2.14 2.35 -2.38
C SER A 172 0.93 1.49 -2.04
N PRO A 173 1.11 0.15 -1.93
CA PRO A 173 -0.01 -0.77 -1.82
C PRO A 173 -0.59 -0.87 -0.40
N LEU A 174 -1.90 -1.10 -0.33
CA LEU A 174 -2.61 -1.58 0.85
C LEU A 174 -3.11 -3.00 0.58
N PHE A 175 -2.68 -3.95 1.39
CA PHE A 175 -3.11 -5.33 1.36
C PHE A 175 -4.11 -5.62 2.47
N ALA A 176 -5.04 -6.52 2.21
CA ALA A 176 -5.90 -7.12 3.23
C ALA A 176 -5.78 -8.63 3.19
N PHE A 177 -5.83 -9.29 4.36
CA PHE A 177 -5.94 -10.74 4.39
C PHE A 177 -7.41 -11.13 4.26
N ASP A 178 -7.74 -11.85 3.20
CA ASP A 178 -9.09 -12.35 2.93
C ASP A 178 -9.22 -13.77 3.52
N THR A 179 -9.95 -13.88 4.63
CA THR A 179 -10.14 -15.16 5.33
C THR A 179 -11.01 -16.15 4.54
N VAL A 180 -11.86 -15.66 3.65
CA VAL A 180 -12.70 -16.52 2.79
C VAL A 180 -11.86 -17.19 1.70
N GLN A 181 -10.96 -16.42 1.06
CA GLN A 181 -10.04 -16.93 0.04
C GLN A 181 -8.74 -17.47 0.64
N ASN A 182 -8.49 -17.24 1.93
CA ASN A 182 -7.27 -17.62 2.65
C ASN A 182 -6.00 -17.11 1.95
N LYS A 183 -6.01 -15.83 1.54
CA LYS A 183 -4.87 -15.18 0.90
C LYS A 183 -4.88 -13.67 1.11
N TRP A 184 -3.73 -13.06 0.92
CA TRP A 184 -3.60 -11.62 0.84
C TRP A 184 -4.09 -11.12 -0.52
N VAL A 185 -4.82 -10.01 -0.50
CA VAL A 185 -5.31 -9.32 -1.70
C VAL A 185 -4.93 -7.85 -1.66
N LEU A 186 -4.64 -7.28 -2.82
CA LEU A 186 -4.40 -5.85 -2.96
C LEU A 186 -5.76 -5.13 -3.01
N VAL A 187 -5.98 -4.20 -2.09
CA VAL A 187 -7.27 -3.51 -1.98
C VAL A 187 -7.21 -2.04 -2.39
N GLY A 188 -6.05 -1.42 -2.31
CA GLY A 188 -5.94 -0.01 -2.66
C GLY A 188 -4.51 0.48 -2.83
N VAL A 189 -4.40 1.72 -3.30
CA VAL A 189 -3.15 2.45 -3.45
C VAL A 189 -3.26 3.78 -2.70
N LEU A 190 -2.18 4.20 -2.04
CA LEU A 190 -2.17 5.39 -1.19
C LEU A 190 -2.28 6.66 -2.03
N THR A 191 -3.27 7.50 -1.74
CA THR A 191 -3.47 8.79 -2.42
C THR A 191 -3.05 9.98 -1.60
N ALA A 192 -3.31 9.96 -0.29
CA ALA A 192 -3.07 11.09 0.59
C ALA A 192 -2.93 10.67 2.06
N GLY A 193 -2.32 11.55 2.86
CA GLY A 193 -2.22 11.45 4.31
C GLY A 193 -2.41 12.81 4.96
N ASN A 194 -2.36 12.85 6.30
CA ASN A 194 -2.57 14.08 7.09
C ASN A 194 -1.26 14.84 7.37
N GLY A 195 -0.20 14.57 6.62
CA GLY A 195 1.13 15.14 6.84
C GLY A 195 1.93 14.42 7.93
N ALA A 196 3.14 14.88 8.18
CA ALA A 196 4.07 14.25 9.12
C ALA A 196 3.44 14.13 10.52
N GLY A 197 3.43 12.90 11.05
CA GLY A 197 2.79 12.60 12.34
C GLY A 197 1.27 12.54 12.30
N GLY A 198 0.66 12.69 11.15
CA GLY A 198 -0.79 12.52 10.96
C GLY A 198 -1.23 11.08 11.18
N ARG A 199 -2.52 10.88 11.49
CA ARG A 199 -3.04 9.57 11.90
C ARG A 199 -3.91 8.90 10.84
N GLY A 200 -4.11 9.55 9.70
CA GLY A 200 -5.02 9.07 8.67
C GLY A 200 -4.37 9.01 7.30
N ASN A 201 -4.76 8.00 6.54
CA ASN A 201 -4.42 7.85 5.14
C ASN A 201 -5.67 7.60 4.32
N ASN A 202 -5.68 8.08 3.09
CA ASN A 202 -6.69 7.82 2.10
C ASN A 202 -6.13 6.94 0.98
N TRP A 203 -6.91 5.95 0.58
CA TRP A 203 -6.52 4.94 -0.40
C TRP A 203 -7.54 4.89 -1.52
N ALA A 204 -7.10 4.97 -2.76
CA ALA A 204 -7.96 4.66 -3.90
C ALA A 204 -8.17 3.15 -3.95
N VAL A 205 -9.42 2.74 -3.96
CA VAL A 205 -9.81 1.33 -4.12
C VAL A 205 -9.51 0.92 -5.57
N ILE A 206 -8.91 -0.25 -5.75
CA ILE A 206 -8.61 -0.75 -7.08
C ILE A 206 -9.92 -1.11 -7.77
N PRO A 207 -10.28 -0.41 -8.86
CA PRO A 207 -11.45 -0.76 -9.65
C PRO A 207 -11.14 -1.99 -10.49
N LEU A 208 -11.93 -3.03 -10.32
CA LEU A 208 -11.88 -4.21 -11.17
C LEU A 208 -13.02 -4.16 -12.18
N ASP A 209 -12.72 -3.68 -13.34
CA ASP A 209 -13.56 -3.81 -14.52
C ASP A 209 -12.71 -4.26 -15.71
#